data_4ff22039a7458ad8f12c6bd1afa8caa8
#
_entry.id   4ff22039a7458ad8f12c6bd1afa8caa8
#
_cell.length_a   1.000
_cell.length_b   1.000
_cell.length_c   1.000
_cell.angle_alpha   90.00
_cell.angle_beta   90.00
_cell.angle_gamma   90.00
#
_symmetry.space_group_name_H-M   'P 1'
#
loop_
_entity.id
_entity.type
_entity.pdbx_description
1 polymer ?
#
loop_
_entity_poly.entity_id
_entity_poly.type
_entity_poly.pdbx_seq_one_letter_code
_entity_poly.pdbx_strand_id
1 'polypeptide(L)'
;MNDVDHLWGVSESDIVKTVASLKKRRIRKIDLGCIRYVNKKGEKCRRYFLNCINIGLIAAIMNLRRKTHHIFGSRTLSFLCSFILMIFQRLDYKMHVKINSDVIKRRVMTMCIGNGTGYGQTPNAVPYNGLLDVSVVSHPKTTQLFEGIYLFVKGKFLNHKSVHPYRTREVEVLDAQHALIGIDGRLMNTPVGSFKITVIQEVINFLIHV
;
A
#
# COMPACT_ATOMS: atom_id res chain seq x y z
N MET A 1 1.01 10.66 -11.67
CA MET A 1 0.87 11.57 -10.52
C MET A 1 1.23 10.75 -9.30
N ASN A 2 2.31 11.08 -8.61
CA ASN A 2 2.73 10.33 -7.44
C ASN A 2 1.88 10.78 -6.25
N ASP A 3 1.25 9.84 -5.53
CA ASP A 3 0.47 10.14 -4.31
C ASP A 3 1.30 10.87 -3.25
N VAL A 4 2.61 10.82 -3.36
CA VAL A 4 3.57 11.54 -2.52
C VAL A 4 3.44 13.06 -2.70
N ASP A 5 3.15 13.55 -3.90
CA ASP A 5 3.10 14.98 -4.22
C ASP A 5 1.93 15.66 -3.50
N HIS A 6 0.79 14.96 -3.35
CA HIS A 6 -0.37 15.49 -2.63
C HIS A 6 -0.17 15.53 -1.11
N LEU A 7 0.56 14.58 -0.56
CA LEU A 7 0.78 14.49 0.88
C LEU A 7 1.80 15.51 1.37
N TRP A 8 2.72 15.91 0.48
CA TRP A 8 3.87 16.74 0.82
C TRP A 8 3.81 18.16 0.25
N GLY A 9 2.76 18.47 -0.52
CA GLY A 9 2.54 19.80 -1.08
C GLY A 9 3.61 20.26 -2.09
N VAL A 10 4.35 19.30 -2.68
CA VAL A 10 5.38 19.58 -3.67
C VAL A 10 4.81 19.29 -5.06
N SER A 11 4.68 20.32 -5.88
CA SER A 11 4.32 20.17 -7.31
C SER A 11 5.59 20.20 -8.15
N GLU A 12 5.75 19.23 -9.05
CA GLU A 12 6.86 19.20 -10.03
C GLU A 12 6.90 20.45 -10.92
N SER A 13 5.78 21.19 -11.01
CA SER A 13 5.64 22.34 -11.90
C SER A 13 6.22 23.65 -11.34
N ASP A 14 6.63 23.69 -10.05
CA ASP A 14 7.04 24.95 -9.44
C ASP A 14 8.36 24.85 -8.66
N ILE A 15 9.45 24.67 -9.42
CA ILE A 15 10.82 24.58 -8.90
C ILE A 15 11.17 25.82 -8.10
N VAL A 16 10.72 27.01 -8.49
CA VAL A 16 11.03 28.29 -7.83
C VAL A 16 10.41 28.33 -6.42
N LYS A 17 9.14 27.92 -6.28
CA LYS A 17 8.47 27.83 -4.97
C LYS A 17 9.11 26.75 -4.10
N THR A 18 9.47 25.61 -4.72
CA THR A 18 10.17 24.53 -3.99
C THR A 18 11.51 25.04 -3.44
N VAL A 19 12.31 25.74 -4.23
CA VAL A 19 13.59 26.32 -3.78
C VAL A 19 13.37 27.42 -2.72
N ALA A 20 12.34 28.26 -2.87
CA ALA A 20 12.00 29.28 -1.88
C ALA A 20 11.55 28.66 -0.55
N SER A 21 10.84 27.55 -0.57
CA SER A 21 10.43 26.81 0.65
C SER A 21 11.61 26.13 1.34
N LEU A 22 12.63 25.69 0.61
CA LEU A 22 13.87 25.16 1.18
C LEU A 22 14.61 26.24 2.03
N LYS A 23 14.51 27.51 1.66
CA LYS A 23 15.09 28.63 2.43
C LYS A 23 14.43 28.81 3.79
N LYS A 24 13.14 28.50 3.94
CA LYS A 24 12.40 28.58 5.21
C LYS A 24 12.74 27.47 6.20
N ARG A 25 13.48 26.44 5.77
CA ARG A 25 14.03 25.35 6.58
C ARG A 25 13.05 24.73 7.59
N ARG A 26 11.79 24.56 7.23
CA ARG A 26 10.88 23.79 8.09
C ARG A 26 11.10 22.31 7.86
N ILE A 27 11.64 21.67 8.87
CA ILE A 27 11.90 20.22 8.87
C ILE A 27 10.81 19.54 9.70
N ARG A 28 10.21 18.51 9.14
CA ARG A 28 9.36 17.57 9.88
C ARG A 28 10.01 16.21 9.87
N LYS A 29 10.10 15.60 11.02
CA LYS A 29 10.50 14.20 11.11
C LYS A 29 9.36 13.31 10.68
N ILE A 30 9.65 12.31 9.85
CA ILE A 30 8.67 11.37 9.34
C ILE A 30 9.09 9.94 9.65
N ASP A 31 8.08 9.10 9.74
CA ASP A 31 8.19 7.70 9.99
C ASP A 31 8.50 6.92 8.71
N LEU A 32 9.08 5.75 8.85
CA LEU A 32 9.27 4.76 7.79
C LEU A 32 8.62 3.45 8.16
N GLY A 33 7.98 2.82 7.20
CA GLY A 33 7.64 1.42 7.34
C GLY A 33 8.84 0.52 7.03
N CYS A 34 8.93 -0.61 7.72
CA CYS A 34 9.99 -1.62 7.53
C CYS A 34 9.38 -3.03 7.48
N ILE A 35 9.68 -3.77 6.44
CA ILE A 35 9.39 -5.20 6.36
C ILE A 35 10.66 -6.01 6.62
N ARG A 36 10.56 -7.00 7.51
CA ARG A 36 11.60 -8.00 7.80
C ARG A 36 11.11 -9.36 7.37
N TYR A 37 11.90 -10.07 6.58
CA TYR A 37 11.53 -11.34 5.99
C TYR A 37 12.75 -12.23 5.71
N VAL A 38 12.51 -13.49 5.43
CA VAL A 38 13.53 -14.43 4.95
C VAL A 38 13.35 -14.60 3.44
N ASN A 39 14.41 -14.49 2.68
CA ASN A 39 14.39 -14.71 1.23
C ASN A 39 14.53 -16.21 0.87
N LYS A 40 14.42 -16.54 -0.43
CA LYS A 40 14.53 -17.92 -0.92
C LYS A 40 15.89 -18.58 -0.66
N LYS A 41 16.94 -17.79 -0.33
CA LYS A 41 18.26 -18.29 0.02
C LYS A 41 18.43 -18.54 1.54
N GLY A 42 17.38 -18.31 2.34
CA GLY A 42 17.44 -18.42 3.79
C GLY A 42 18.03 -17.20 4.50
N GLU A 43 18.32 -16.12 3.77
CA GLU A 43 18.92 -14.91 4.34
C GLU A 43 17.85 -14.01 4.95
N LYS A 44 18.13 -13.45 6.13
CA LYS A 44 17.30 -12.42 6.78
C LYS A 44 17.46 -11.09 6.05
N CYS A 45 16.38 -10.60 5.46
CA CYS A 45 16.32 -9.38 4.69
C CYS A 45 15.42 -8.34 5.36
N ARG A 46 15.70 -7.07 5.06
CA ARG A 46 14.81 -5.96 5.41
C ARG A 46 14.66 -4.99 4.24
N ARG A 47 13.48 -4.41 4.11
CA ARG A 47 13.20 -3.32 3.18
C ARG A 47 12.41 -2.24 3.87
N TYR A 48 12.61 -1.01 3.44
CA TYR A 48 11.89 0.15 3.94
C TYR A 48 10.88 0.62 2.90
N PHE A 49 9.82 1.26 3.36
CA PHE A 49 8.83 1.89 2.51
C PHE A 49 8.37 3.22 3.11
N LEU A 50 8.12 4.17 2.23
CA LEU A 50 7.64 5.49 2.61
C LEU A 50 6.12 5.56 2.53
N ASN A 51 5.53 4.95 1.51
CA ASN A 51 4.10 5.03 1.26
C ASN A 51 3.36 3.78 1.77
N CYS A 52 3.49 2.63 1.11
CA CYS A 52 2.75 1.43 1.52
C CYS A 52 3.31 0.11 1.02
N ILE A 53 2.86 -0.96 1.68
CA ILE A 53 2.94 -2.34 1.18
C ILE A 53 1.55 -2.80 0.75
N ASN A 54 1.46 -3.40 -0.43
CA ASN A 54 0.26 -4.04 -0.95
C ASN A 54 0.49 -5.55 -1.08
N ILE A 55 -0.44 -6.36 -0.56
CA ILE A 55 -0.40 -7.83 -0.63
C ILE A 55 -1.66 -8.32 -1.31
N GLY A 56 -1.54 -9.14 -2.36
CA GLY A 56 -2.65 -9.72 -3.09
C GLY A 56 -3.04 -8.95 -4.35
N LEU A 57 -4.33 -8.67 -4.57
CA LEU A 57 -4.88 -8.16 -5.82
C LEU A 57 -4.16 -6.92 -6.35
N ILE A 58 -3.94 -5.91 -5.53
CA ILE A 58 -3.31 -4.66 -5.99
C ILE A 58 -1.87 -4.90 -6.45
N ALA A 59 -1.12 -5.74 -5.74
CA ALA A 59 0.23 -6.12 -6.18
C ALA A 59 0.18 -6.92 -7.50
N ALA A 60 -0.83 -7.76 -7.70
CA ALA A 60 -1.06 -8.50 -8.95
C ALA A 60 -1.39 -7.55 -10.11
N ILE A 61 -2.23 -6.54 -9.89
CA ILE A 61 -2.52 -5.50 -10.89
C ILE A 61 -1.25 -4.72 -11.26
N MET A 62 -0.44 -4.36 -10.29
CA MET A 62 0.85 -3.70 -10.53
C MET A 62 1.79 -4.56 -11.39
N ASN A 63 1.80 -5.88 -11.15
CA ASN A 63 2.58 -6.82 -11.93
C ASN A 63 2.09 -6.91 -13.38
N LEU A 64 0.77 -7.05 -13.56
CA LEU A 64 0.17 -7.13 -14.88
C LEU A 64 0.40 -5.84 -15.67
N ARG A 65 0.17 -4.69 -15.05
CA ARG A 65 0.42 -3.38 -15.64
C ARG A 65 1.87 -3.21 -16.13
N ARG A 66 2.85 -3.67 -15.34
CA ARG A 66 4.25 -3.61 -15.73
C ARG A 66 4.54 -4.44 -16.98
N LYS A 67 3.84 -5.58 -17.17
CA LYS A 67 3.97 -6.45 -18.33
C LYS A 67 3.25 -5.88 -19.56
N THR A 68 2.12 -5.19 -19.37
CA THR A 68 1.24 -4.72 -20.46
C THR A 68 1.45 -3.25 -20.84
N HIS A 69 2.30 -2.52 -20.13
CA HIS A 69 2.58 -1.09 -20.39
C HIS A 69 2.99 -0.81 -21.84
N HIS A 70 3.70 -1.73 -22.48
CA HIS A 70 4.13 -1.60 -23.89
C HIS A 70 2.96 -1.77 -24.89
N ILE A 71 1.83 -2.34 -24.48
CA ILE A 71 0.72 -2.69 -25.36
C ILE A 71 -0.32 -1.55 -25.46
N PHE A 72 -0.58 -0.84 -24.37
CA PHE A 72 -1.72 0.09 -24.29
C PHE A 72 -1.38 1.59 -24.35
N GLY A 73 -0.13 1.99 -24.48
CA GLY A 73 0.27 3.40 -24.66
C GLY A 73 -0.20 4.39 -23.56
N SER A 74 -1.36 4.14 -22.94
CA SER A 74 -1.94 4.95 -21.86
C SER A 74 -1.84 4.25 -20.51
N ARG A 75 -1.26 4.95 -19.53
CA ARG A 75 -1.12 4.43 -18.16
C ARG A 75 -2.47 4.14 -17.50
N THR A 76 -3.45 5.01 -17.69
CA THR A 76 -4.78 4.91 -17.09
C THR A 76 -5.59 3.77 -17.67
N LEU A 77 -5.58 3.62 -19.00
CA LEU A 77 -6.31 2.56 -19.70
C LEU A 77 -5.74 1.18 -19.34
N SER A 78 -4.41 1.04 -19.32
CA SER A 78 -3.74 -0.20 -18.90
C SER A 78 -4.08 -0.59 -17.46
N PHE A 79 -4.18 0.39 -16.54
CA PHE A 79 -4.59 0.13 -15.16
C PHE A 79 -6.05 -0.33 -15.09
N LEU A 80 -6.95 0.34 -15.78
CA LEU A 80 -8.38 0.02 -15.79
C LEU A 80 -8.63 -1.38 -16.38
N CYS A 81 -8.01 -1.71 -17.52
CA CYS A 81 -8.12 -3.04 -18.12
C CYS A 81 -7.55 -4.12 -17.21
N SER A 82 -6.39 -3.89 -16.60
CA SER A 82 -5.77 -4.83 -15.66
C SER A 82 -6.64 -5.04 -14.42
N PHE A 83 -7.25 -3.96 -13.91
CA PHE A 83 -8.15 -4.02 -12.77
C PHE A 83 -9.41 -4.83 -13.08
N ILE A 84 -10.05 -4.60 -14.23
CA ILE A 84 -11.22 -5.33 -14.69
C ILE A 84 -10.90 -6.82 -14.87
N LEU A 85 -9.82 -7.16 -15.57
CA LEU A 85 -9.40 -8.55 -15.78
C LEU A 85 -9.14 -9.28 -14.45
N MET A 86 -8.49 -8.63 -13.50
CA MET A 86 -8.18 -9.21 -12.20
C MET A 86 -9.41 -9.41 -11.31
N ILE A 87 -10.42 -8.52 -11.43
CA ILE A 87 -11.71 -8.71 -10.75
C ILE A 87 -12.41 -9.97 -11.26
N PHE A 88 -12.42 -10.18 -12.59
CA PHE A 88 -13.03 -11.38 -13.17
C PHE A 88 -12.30 -12.68 -12.80
N GLN A 89 -10.99 -12.62 -12.53
CA GLN A 89 -10.22 -13.79 -12.09
C GLN A 89 -10.49 -14.18 -10.63
N ARG A 90 -11.29 -13.39 -9.89
CA ARG A 90 -11.64 -13.65 -8.47
C ARG A 90 -10.43 -14.02 -7.61
N LEU A 91 -9.35 -13.27 -7.75
CA LEU A 91 -8.14 -13.50 -6.97
C LEU A 91 -8.44 -13.28 -5.48
N ASP A 92 -8.35 -14.32 -4.71
CA ASP A 92 -8.37 -14.29 -3.26
C ASP A 92 -7.27 -15.21 -2.71
N TYR A 93 -6.78 -14.87 -1.55
CA TYR A 93 -5.68 -15.56 -0.90
C TYR A 93 -6.11 -15.94 0.51
N LYS A 94 -5.86 -17.18 0.93
CA LYS A 94 -6.00 -17.53 2.34
C LYS A 94 -4.86 -16.86 3.08
N MET A 95 -5.16 -15.89 3.93
CA MET A 95 -4.15 -15.19 4.71
C MET A 95 -4.33 -15.50 6.18
N HIS A 96 -3.18 -15.64 6.87
CA HIS A 96 -3.09 -15.75 8.31
C HIS A 96 -2.24 -14.58 8.81
N VAL A 97 -2.87 -13.61 9.42
CA VAL A 97 -2.26 -12.33 9.81
C VAL A 97 -2.63 -12.00 11.24
N LYS A 98 -1.66 -11.49 11.99
CA LYS A 98 -1.88 -10.95 13.33
C LYS A 98 -1.70 -9.44 13.29
N ILE A 99 -2.73 -8.72 13.73
CA ILE A 99 -2.77 -7.26 13.83
C ILE A 99 -3.27 -6.91 15.21
N ASN A 100 -2.46 -6.27 16.05
CA ASN A 100 -2.75 -6.05 17.48
C ASN A 100 -3.07 -7.39 18.21
N SER A 101 -4.24 -7.48 18.84
CA SER A 101 -4.76 -8.71 19.44
C SER A 101 -5.50 -9.62 18.46
N ASP A 102 -5.84 -9.10 17.26
CA ASP A 102 -6.67 -9.82 16.32
C ASP A 102 -5.86 -10.79 15.47
N VAL A 103 -6.37 -12.01 15.37
CA VAL A 103 -5.84 -13.03 14.46
C VAL A 103 -6.82 -13.24 13.32
N ILE A 104 -6.42 -12.82 12.11
CA ILE A 104 -7.21 -12.91 10.90
C ILE A 104 -6.81 -14.16 10.12
N LYS A 105 -7.69 -15.16 10.07
CA LYS A 105 -7.49 -16.38 9.29
C LYS A 105 -8.67 -16.55 8.34
N ARG A 106 -8.60 -15.91 7.17
CA ARG A 106 -9.68 -15.89 6.17
C ARG A 106 -9.18 -15.63 4.76
N ARG A 107 -10.09 -15.72 3.79
CA ARG A 107 -9.82 -15.30 2.41
C ARG A 107 -9.82 -13.78 2.32
N VAL A 108 -8.72 -13.23 1.81
CA VAL A 108 -8.47 -11.80 1.64
C VAL A 108 -8.17 -11.55 0.18
N MET A 109 -8.85 -10.59 -0.41
CA MET A 109 -8.63 -10.18 -1.80
C MET A 109 -7.37 -9.32 -1.90
N THR A 110 -7.24 -8.35 -1.01
CA THR A 110 -6.06 -7.47 -0.90
C THR A 110 -5.89 -6.96 0.52
N MET A 111 -4.66 -6.73 0.90
CA MET A 111 -4.30 -6.03 2.14
C MET A 111 -3.32 -4.92 1.82
N CYS A 112 -3.61 -3.71 2.27
CA CYS A 112 -2.71 -2.56 2.21
C CYS A 112 -2.26 -2.19 3.61
N ILE A 113 -0.97 -1.96 3.78
CA ILE A 113 -0.35 -1.51 5.02
C ILE A 113 0.36 -0.20 4.69
N GLY A 114 -0.26 0.93 5.08
CA GLY A 114 0.15 2.27 4.71
C GLY A 114 0.86 2.99 5.85
N ASN A 115 1.98 3.57 5.53
CA ASN A 115 2.60 4.67 6.27
C ASN A 115 2.13 6.03 5.69
N GLY A 116 1.72 6.03 4.43
CA GLY A 116 1.01 7.08 3.69
C GLY A 116 -0.32 6.59 3.12
N THR A 117 -0.95 7.36 2.23
CA THR A 117 -2.32 7.13 1.72
C THR A 117 -2.52 5.85 0.91
N GLY A 118 -1.43 5.14 0.55
CA GLY A 118 -1.48 3.77 0.03
C GLY A 118 -2.37 3.58 -1.20
N TYR A 119 -2.23 4.43 -2.22
CA TYR A 119 -3.07 4.40 -3.42
C TYR A 119 -4.58 4.51 -3.12
N GLY A 120 -4.95 5.27 -2.06
CA GLY A 120 -6.34 5.47 -1.64
C GLY A 120 -6.91 4.35 -0.77
N GLN A 121 -6.17 3.29 -0.47
CA GLN A 121 -6.63 2.19 0.40
C GLN A 121 -6.45 2.49 1.89
N THR A 122 -5.53 3.38 2.24
CA THR A 122 -5.26 3.87 3.60
C THR A 122 -5.33 5.40 3.62
N PRO A 123 -6.49 6.01 3.32
CA PRO A 123 -6.62 7.45 3.11
C PRO A 123 -6.30 8.29 4.35
N ASN A 124 -6.37 7.70 5.53
CA ASN A 124 -6.13 8.37 6.81
C ASN A 124 -4.69 8.18 7.33
N ALA A 125 -3.84 7.47 6.59
CA ALA A 125 -2.47 7.25 7.01
C ALA A 125 -1.65 8.53 6.91
N VAL A 126 -0.91 8.82 7.98
CA VAL A 126 -0.03 9.99 8.07
C VAL A 126 1.34 9.55 8.60
N PRO A 127 2.43 9.85 7.90
CA PRO A 127 3.76 9.31 8.18
C PRO A 127 4.49 10.03 9.30
N TYR A 128 3.79 10.42 10.36
CA TYR A 128 4.36 11.12 11.53
C TYR A 128 3.55 10.91 12.81
N ASN A 129 2.74 9.86 12.87
CA ASN A 129 1.94 9.50 14.05
C ASN A 129 2.43 8.21 14.75
N GLY A 130 3.51 7.60 14.24
CA GLY A 130 4.08 6.38 14.79
C GLY A 130 3.21 5.13 14.57
N LEU A 131 2.28 5.18 13.60
CA LEU A 131 1.34 4.08 13.34
C LEU A 131 1.25 3.78 11.84
N LEU A 132 0.94 2.53 11.53
CA LEU A 132 0.57 2.07 10.21
C LEU A 132 -0.95 1.95 10.15
N ASP A 133 -1.55 2.48 9.10
CA ASP A 133 -2.95 2.20 8.78
C ASP A 133 -3.03 0.95 7.89
N VAL A 134 -3.90 0.03 8.26
CA VAL A 134 -4.05 -1.25 7.54
C VAL A 134 -5.48 -1.37 7.05
N SER A 135 -5.66 -1.66 5.77
CA SER A 135 -6.95 -2.05 5.22
C SER A 135 -6.90 -3.50 4.73
N VAL A 136 -7.75 -4.33 5.29
CA VAL A 136 -7.92 -5.72 4.89
C VAL A 136 -9.24 -5.85 4.15
N VAL A 137 -9.18 -6.21 2.87
CA VAL A 137 -10.37 -6.39 2.03
C VAL A 137 -10.67 -7.87 1.94
N SER A 138 -11.73 -8.30 2.61
CA SER A 138 -12.25 -9.65 2.50
C SER A 138 -12.83 -9.87 1.09
N HIS A 139 -12.98 -11.13 0.69
CA HIS A 139 -13.56 -11.46 -0.62
C HIS A 139 -15.01 -10.95 -0.74
N PRO A 140 -15.28 -9.89 -1.52
CA PRO A 140 -16.63 -9.38 -1.67
C PRO A 140 -17.45 -10.23 -2.66
N LYS A 141 -18.77 -10.21 -2.52
CA LYS A 141 -19.68 -10.74 -3.56
C LYS A 141 -19.54 -9.89 -4.83
N THR A 142 -19.84 -10.46 -6.00
CA THR A 142 -19.68 -9.74 -7.29
C THR A 142 -20.42 -8.40 -7.33
N THR A 143 -21.62 -8.33 -6.77
CA THR A 143 -22.39 -7.08 -6.67
C THR A 143 -21.72 -6.03 -5.80
N GLN A 144 -21.07 -6.45 -4.73
CA GLN A 144 -20.35 -5.57 -3.80
C GLN A 144 -19.04 -5.02 -4.39
N LEU A 145 -18.51 -5.66 -5.44
CA LEU A 145 -17.32 -5.15 -6.15
C LEU A 145 -17.62 -3.80 -6.81
N PHE A 146 -18.78 -3.65 -7.45
CA PHE A 146 -19.17 -2.39 -8.08
C PHE A 146 -19.37 -1.28 -7.04
N GLU A 147 -20.01 -1.60 -5.91
CA GLU A 147 -20.12 -0.68 -4.77
C GLU A 147 -18.73 -0.27 -4.25
N GLY A 148 -17.82 -1.25 -4.11
CA GLY A 148 -16.44 -1.01 -3.68
C GLY A 148 -15.67 -0.08 -4.62
N ILE A 149 -15.81 -0.24 -5.93
CA ILE A 149 -15.20 0.63 -6.94
C ILE A 149 -15.77 2.06 -6.82
N TYR A 150 -17.08 2.18 -6.72
CA TYR A 150 -17.74 3.48 -6.57
C TYR A 150 -17.25 4.22 -5.31
N LEU A 151 -17.22 3.52 -4.17
CA LEU A 151 -16.73 4.09 -2.91
C LEU A 151 -15.24 4.44 -2.98
N PHE A 152 -14.43 3.64 -3.69
CA PHE A 152 -13.02 3.94 -3.90
C PHE A 152 -12.82 5.24 -4.68
N VAL A 153 -13.54 5.41 -5.80
CA VAL A 153 -13.49 6.64 -6.62
C VAL A 153 -13.95 7.86 -5.84
N LYS A 154 -14.94 7.69 -4.94
CA LYS A 154 -15.44 8.76 -4.06
C LYS A 154 -14.56 9.03 -2.83
N GLY A 155 -13.42 8.35 -2.68
CA GLY A 155 -12.55 8.47 -1.51
C GLY A 155 -13.14 7.91 -0.21
N LYS A 156 -14.24 7.14 -0.29
CA LYS A 156 -14.96 6.54 0.85
C LYS A 156 -14.73 5.03 0.97
N PHE A 157 -13.60 4.55 0.50
CA PHE A 157 -13.27 3.12 0.41
C PHE A 157 -13.42 2.37 1.75
N LEU A 158 -13.04 3.00 2.86
CA LEU A 158 -13.12 2.39 4.19
C LEU A 158 -14.56 2.14 4.67
N ASN A 159 -15.58 2.74 4.03
CA ASN A 159 -16.97 2.54 4.39
C ASN A 159 -17.58 1.26 3.77
N HIS A 160 -16.85 0.59 2.89
CA HIS A 160 -17.33 -0.63 2.26
C HIS A 160 -17.33 -1.80 3.25
N LYS A 161 -18.40 -2.60 3.25
CA LYS A 161 -18.65 -3.70 4.21
C LYS A 161 -17.55 -4.79 4.22
N SER A 162 -16.87 -4.98 3.10
CA SER A 162 -15.78 -5.97 2.99
C SER A 162 -14.42 -5.41 3.39
N VAL A 163 -14.31 -4.12 3.74
CA VAL A 163 -13.10 -3.46 4.16
C VAL A 163 -13.04 -3.40 5.67
N HIS A 164 -11.97 -3.92 6.24
CA HIS A 164 -11.72 -3.92 7.67
C HIS A 164 -10.48 -3.07 7.93
N PRO A 165 -10.66 -1.82 8.44
CA PRO A 165 -9.55 -0.95 8.75
C PRO A 165 -8.97 -1.29 10.12
N TYR A 166 -7.64 -1.22 10.24
CA TYR A 166 -6.90 -1.32 11.49
C TYR A 166 -5.87 -0.21 11.58
N ARG A 167 -5.45 0.08 12.79
CA ARG A 167 -4.31 0.98 13.06
C ARG A 167 -3.40 0.31 14.06
N THR A 168 -2.11 0.22 13.73
CA THR A 168 -1.16 -0.58 14.50
C THR A 168 0.28 -0.08 14.32
N ARG A 169 1.16 -0.48 15.23
CA ARG A 169 2.61 -0.31 15.06
C ARG A 169 3.27 -1.47 14.32
N GLU A 170 2.56 -2.60 14.27
CA GLU A 170 3.12 -3.86 13.80
C GLU A 170 2.05 -4.76 13.17
N VAL A 171 2.41 -5.39 12.08
CA VAL A 171 1.64 -6.45 11.41
C VAL A 171 2.55 -7.66 11.27
N GLU A 172 2.10 -8.81 11.73
CA GLU A 172 2.78 -10.09 11.51
C GLU A 172 1.97 -10.92 10.52
N VAL A 173 2.55 -11.19 9.36
CA VAL A 173 1.96 -12.06 8.34
C VAL A 173 2.55 -13.45 8.53
N LEU A 174 1.74 -14.35 9.07
CA LEU A 174 2.13 -15.74 9.35
C LEU A 174 2.11 -16.59 8.09
N ASP A 175 1.12 -16.35 7.22
CA ASP A 175 0.99 -16.96 5.89
C ASP A 175 0.21 -16.04 4.96
N ALA A 176 0.68 -15.87 3.75
CA ALA A 176 -0.02 -15.14 2.68
C ALA A 176 -0.13 -16.00 1.41
N GLN A 177 0.08 -17.30 1.51
CA GLN A 177 0.16 -18.25 0.39
C GLN A 177 1.12 -17.71 -0.69
N HIS A 178 0.67 -17.67 -1.94
CA HIS A 178 1.42 -17.15 -3.09
C HIS A 178 1.04 -15.72 -3.47
N ALA A 179 0.46 -14.95 -2.53
CA ALA A 179 0.08 -13.57 -2.79
C ALA A 179 1.31 -12.74 -3.18
N LEU A 180 1.17 -11.97 -4.24
CA LEU A 180 2.20 -11.02 -4.65
C LEU A 180 2.28 -9.89 -3.62
N ILE A 181 3.48 -9.38 -3.43
CA ILE A 181 3.77 -8.27 -2.52
C ILE A 181 4.39 -7.14 -3.31
N GLY A 182 3.81 -5.95 -3.19
CA GLY A 182 4.33 -4.72 -3.75
C GLY A 182 4.72 -3.76 -2.63
N ILE A 183 5.85 -3.10 -2.77
CA ILE A 183 6.37 -2.08 -1.84
C ILE A 183 6.57 -0.80 -2.64
N ASP A 184 5.91 0.30 -2.27
CA ASP A 184 5.99 1.60 -2.94
C ASP A 184 5.92 1.48 -4.48
N GLY A 185 4.94 0.70 -4.98
CA GLY A 185 4.72 0.48 -6.41
C GLY A 185 5.66 -0.50 -7.09
N ARG A 186 6.59 -1.13 -6.37
CA ARG A 186 7.53 -2.13 -6.92
C ARG A 186 7.27 -3.50 -6.32
N LEU A 187 7.23 -4.52 -7.17
CA LEU A 187 7.12 -5.90 -6.69
C LEU A 187 8.38 -6.32 -5.96
N MET A 188 8.18 -7.08 -4.90
CA MET A 188 9.27 -7.79 -4.23
C MET A 188 9.16 -9.30 -4.46
N ASN A 189 10.28 -9.99 -4.30
CA ASN A 189 10.28 -11.45 -4.24
C ASN A 189 9.49 -11.89 -3.01
N THR A 190 8.62 -12.88 -3.21
CA THR A 190 7.81 -13.43 -2.11
C THR A 190 8.72 -13.96 -1.00
N PRO A 191 8.49 -13.54 0.24
CA PRO A 191 9.17 -14.08 1.41
C PRO A 191 8.96 -15.59 1.54
N VAL A 192 9.90 -16.25 2.21
CA VAL A 192 9.72 -17.65 2.64
C VAL A 192 9.21 -17.62 4.07
N GLY A 193 8.05 -18.24 4.29
CA GLY A 193 7.41 -18.28 5.62
C GLY A 193 6.83 -16.94 6.08
N SER A 194 6.81 -16.74 7.38
CA SER A 194 6.26 -15.54 8.01
C SER A 194 7.17 -14.33 7.83
N PHE A 195 6.55 -13.15 7.86
CA PHE A 195 7.27 -11.88 7.81
C PHE A 195 6.57 -10.82 8.66
N LYS A 196 7.33 -9.81 9.07
CA LYS A 196 6.91 -8.80 10.02
C LYS A 196 7.07 -7.41 9.43
N ILE A 197 6.05 -6.58 9.60
CA ILE A 197 6.01 -5.19 9.13
C ILE A 197 5.84 -4.29 10.35
N THR A 198 6.73 -3.31 10.50
CA THR A 198 6.74 -2.39 11.64
C THR A 198 6.92 -0.96 11.18
N VAL A 199 6.47 0.00 11.97
CA VAL A 199 6.82 1.41 11.79
C VAL A 199 8.11 1.71 12.56
N ILE A 200 8.96 2.57 11.97
CA ILE A 200 10.15 3.15 12.60
C ILE A 200 9.92 4.65 12.66
N GLN A 201 9.84 5.19 13.87
CA GLN A 201 9.43 6.56 14.07
C GLN A 201 10.58 7.56 13.83
N GLU A 202 10.22 8.71 13.28
CA GLU A 202 11.06 9.93 13.20
C GLU A 202 12.45 9.74 12.57
N VAL A 203 12.60 8.85 11.59
CA VAL A 203 13.93 8.50 11.03
C VAL A 203 14.34 9.37 9.84
N ILE A 204 13.42 10.08 9.21
CA ILE A 204 13.72 10.95 8.06
C ILE A 204 13.39 12.39 8.41
N ASN A 205 14.35 13.30 8.14
CA ASN A 205 14.10 14.72 8.14
C ASN A 205 13.55 15.13 6.78
N PHE A 206 12.28 15.50 6.75
CA PHE A 206 11.59 15.92 5.53
C PHE A 206 11.38 17.44 5.53
N LEU A 207 11.75 18.08 4.40
CA LEU A 207 11.52 19.50 4.21
C LEU A 207 10.08 19.71 3.75
N ILE A 208 9.30 20.46 4.51
CA ILE A 208 7.92 20.77 4.17
C ILE A 208 7.79 22.16 3.58
N HIS A 209 6.91 22.26 2.58
CA HIS A 209 6.45 23.53 2.05
C HIS A 209 5.48 24.18 3.06
N VAL A 210 5.62 25.48 3.28
CA VAL A 210 4.71 26.30 4.11
C VAL A 210 4.05 27.33 3.21
#